data_1f97ccbf250a3e5480fd3aa47c39e9b4
#
_entry.id   1f97ccbf250a3e5480fd3aa47c39e9b4
#
_cell.length_a   1.000
_cell.length_b   1.000
_cell.length_c   1.000
_cell.angle_alpha   90.00
_cell.angle_beta   90.00
_cell.angle_gamma   90.00
#
_symmetry.space_group_name_H-M   'P 1'
#
loop_
_entity.id
_entity.type
_entity.pdbx_description
1 polymer ?
#
loop_
_entity_poly.entity_id
_entity_poly.type
_entity_poly.pdbx_seq_one_letter_code
_entity_poly.pdbx_strand_id
1 'polypeptide(L)'
;MHLAVPLSPSALRLVTRLFLTLVAVATLAVLRAAEPKPPAGFRALFNGQDLTGWHGLNPHDTAKLTGEKRDAKLAQMRTEFAQHWRVEQGELVNPGTGPYATTDEAFGDYELLIEYKTVAKADSGIYLRGNPQVQIWDLNQVFDPKKPDRRPHLGSGGLFNNTPQTLGRDPIMAADKPFGQWNTVRIRQIGARVWVTLNTRLVVEGAPMENYWEKGKPFPARGPFMLQTHGGEIRWRAIYVRDIPADEAQRELATPPLPNPTHFDVAYGPHPKQLIHFWKAESATPTPLLLFIHGGGWQGGGRLSGLSAMLPEMLKRGISVASVEYRFIAEATADNVSPPVKGPLHDAARALQFIRSQAAAWNLDKTRIAASGGSAGACTSLWLAFHPDLADPASADPIARESTRLLAAAVTGAQTTLDPQQMKEWTPNSTYGGHAFALGKFDNFLAQRATILPWIAEYSPYALVTRDDPPVHLFYTVAPALGQPAKDPTHTSNFGVKLQEHCRANGVACELVYPGAPGVKHATTQDYLIAVLTAPKR
;
A
#
# COMPACT_ATOMS: atom_id res chain seq x y z
N MET A 1 51.94 52.58 30.74
CA MET A 1 53.10 51.71 30.53
C MET A 1 52.85 50.43 31.35
N HIS A 2 52.17 49.43 30.80
CA HIS A 2 51.95 48.12 31.42
C HIS A 2 52.82 47.09 30.73
N LEU A 3 53.80 46.59 31.46
CA LEU A 3 54.69 45.52 31.04
C LEU A 3 53.96 44.20 31.05
N ALA A 4 53.78 43.57 29.91
CA ALA A 4 53.33 42.18 29.79
C ALA A 4 54.53 41.23 29.99
N VAL A 5 54.43 40.36 30.98
CA VAL A 5 55.43 39.30 31.25
C VAL A 5 55.17 38.15 30.28
N PRO A 6 56.13 37.71 29.47
CA PRO A 6 55.92 36.55 28.59
C PRO A 6 55.96 35.24 29.41
N LEU A 7 54.97 34.40 29.22
CA LEU A 7 54.95 33.04 29.76
C LEU A 7 56.00 32.16 29.12
N SER A 8 56.67 31.35 29.91
CA SER A 8 57.73 30.45 29.45
C SER A 8 57.20 29.38 28.47
N PRO A 9 58.01 28.84 27.55
CA PRO A 9 57.60 27.82 26.55
C PRO A 9 57.07 26.53 27.20
N SER A 10 57.45 26.21 28.42
CA SER A 10 56.97 25.05 29.19
C SER A 10 55.56 25.21 29.73
N ALA A 11 55.19 26.45 30.14
CA ALA A 11 53.84 26.75 30.60
C ALA A 11 52.79 26.71 29.43
N LEU A 12 53.22 27.15 28.26
CA LEU A 12 52.38 27.13 27.04
C LEU A 12 52.09 25.69 26.59
N ARG A 13 53.07 24.77 26.70
CA ARG A 13 52.89 23.34 26.34
C ARG A 13 52.00 22.60 27.36
N LEU A 14 51.96 22.99 28.60
CA LEU A 14 51.10 22.39 29.62
C LEU A 14 49.64 22.83 29.47
N VAL A 15 49.40 24.10 29.15
CA VAL A 15 48.06 24.66 28.90
C VAL A 15 47.46 24.06 27.59
N THR A 16 48.28 23.91 26.54
CA THR A 16 47.83 23.30 25.26
C THR A 16 47.48 21.81 25.45
N ARG A 17 48.25 21.06 26.25
CA ARG A 17 47.93 19.66 26.55
C ARG A 17 46.71 19.49 27.43
N LEU A 18 46.47 20.37 28.43
CA LEU A 18 45.23 20.34 29.22
C LEU A 18 43.99 20.71 28.40
N PHE A 19 44.11 21.67 27.47
CA PHE A 19 43.02 22.06 26.58
C PHE A 19 42.68 20.97 25.56
N LEU A 20 43.68 20.30 24.98
CA LEU A 20 43.47 19.18 24.07
C LEU A 20 42.87 17.93 24.76
N THR A 21 43.26 17.69 26.04
CA THR A 21 42.67 16.57 26.82
C THR A 21 41.24 16.87 27.25
N LEU A 22 40.92 18.13 27.62
CA LEU A 22 39.54 18.51 27.94
C LEU A 22 38.62 18.52 26.71
N VAL A 23 39.09 18.91 25.53
CA VAL A 23 38.34 18.87 24.28
C VAL A 23 38.13 17.41 23.84
N ALA A 24 39.13 16.52 24.00
CA ALA A 24 38.99 15.10 23.66
C ALA A 24 38.02 14.35 24.59
N VAL A 25 37.98 14.70 25.87
CA VAL A 25 37.01 14.11 26.84
C VAL A 25 35.62 14.69 26.66
N ALA A 26 35.48 15.95 26.26
CA ALA A 26 34.18 16.57 25.94
C ALA A 26 33.59 16.07 24.61
N THR A 27 34.44 15.72 23.61
CA THR A 27 33.97 15.17 22.33
C THR A 27 33.61 13.68 22.40
N LEU A 28 34.10 12.92 23.38
CA LEU A 28 33.67 11.53 23.60
C LEU A 28 32.35 11.41 24.40
N ALA A 29 31.86 12.49 24.99
CA ALA A 29 30.60 12.51 25.75
C ALA A 29 29.36 12.97 24.96
N VAL A 30 29.49 13.33 23.68
CA VAL A 30 28.43 14.06 22.93
C VAL A 30 27.82 13.24 21.77
N LEU A 31 28.08 11.97 21.63
CA LEU A 31 27.41 11.15 20.61
C LEU A 31 26.70 9.91 21.20
N ARG A 32 26.02 10.08 22.33
CA ARG A 32 24.88 9.23 22.64
C ARG A 32 23.68 9.87 21.95
N ALA A 33 23.34 9.41 20.76
CA ALA A 33 22.05 9.73 20.16
C ALA A 33 20.98 9.44 21.23
N ALA A 34 20.19 10.44 21.60
CA ALA A 34 19.13 10.25 22.57
C ALA A 34 18.26 9.10 22.04
N GLU A 35 18.14 8.02 22.83
CA GLU A 35 17.26 6.91 22.48
C GLU A 35 15.88 7.48 22.15
N PRO A 36 15.28 7.11 21.00
CA PRO A 36 13.95 7.61 20.66
C PRO A 36 12.98 7.16 21.77
N LYS A 37 12.40 8.14 22.47
CA LYS A 37 11.44 7.86 23.53
C LYS A 37 10.20 7.20 22.93
N PRO A 38 9.59 6.22 23.64
CA PRO A 38 8.33 5.65 23.22
C PRO A 38 7.28 6.75 22.95
N PRO A 39 6.49 6.66 21.90
CA PRO A 39 5.34 7.54 21.71
C PRO A 39 4.37 7.48 22.90
N ALA A 40 3.51 8.50 23.04
CA ALA A 40 2.50 8.51 24.09
C ALA A 40 1.63 7.24 24.05
N GLY A 41 1.45 6.59 25.20
CA GLY A 41 0.70 5.34 25.35
C GLY A 41 1.49 4.05 25.05
N PHE A 42 2.72 4.17 24.55
CA PHE A 42 3.61 3.02 24.30
C PHE A 42 4.66 2.88 25.38
N ARG A 43 5.12 1.64 25.59
CA ARG A 43 6.29 1.29 26.41
C ARG A 43 7.36 0.59 25.57
N ALA A 44 8.61 0.72 25.96
CA ALA A 44 9.71 0.05 25.30
C ALA A 44 9.71 -1.46 25.67
N LEU A 45 9.91 -2.30 24.65
CA LEU A 45 10.20 -3.74 24.79
C LEU A 45 11.71 -4.03 24.73
N PHE A 46 12.47 -3.13 24.15
CA PHE A 46 13.92 -3.20 24.08
C PHE A 46 14.49 -1.93 24.73
N ASN A 47 15.42 -2.11 25.65
CA ASN A 47 15.98 -1.01 26.44
C ASN A 47 17.18 -0.31 25.78
N GLY A 48 17.61 -0.79 24.57
CA GLY A 48 18.75 -0.24 23.86
C GLY A 48 20.13 -0.52 24.50
N GLN A 49 20.19 -1.27 25.59
CA GLN A 49 21.42 -1.46 26.38
C GLN A 49 21.87 -2.92 26.45
N ASP A 50 20.95 -3.84 26.65
CA ASP A 50 21.22 -5.27 26.81
C ASP A 50 20.03 -6.12 26.32
N LEU A 51 20.13 -7.43 26.51
CA LEU A 51 19.13 -8.41 26.09
C LEU A 51 18.04 -8.68 27.15
N THR A 52 17.94 -7.87 28.18
CA THR A 52 16.93 -8.03 29.25
C THR A 52 15.52 -8.01 28.66
N GLY A 53 14.68 -8.97 29.07
CA GLY A 53 13.33 -9.17 28.56
C GLY A 53 13.25 -10.02 27.30
N TRP A 54 14.39 -10.57 26.85
CA TRP A 54 14.48 -11.40 25.66
C TRP A 54 15.27 -12.70 25.92
N HIS A 55 14.87 -13.78 25.26
CA HIS A 55 15.57 -15.06 25.27
C HIS A 55 15.59 -15.71 23.88
N GLY A 56 16.42 -16.73 23.72
CA GLY A 56 16.50 -17.49 22.48
C GLY A 56 15.46 -18.60 22.40
N LEU A 57 14.67 -18.62 21.33
CA LEU A 57 13.75 -19.70 21.02
C LEU A 57 13.53 -19.78 19.50
N ASN A 58 13.77 -20.95 18.89
CA ASN A 58 13.29 -21.25 17.55
C ASN A 58 12.13 -22.26 17.64
N PRO A 59 10.89 -21.84 17.36
CA PRO A 59 9.75 -22.74 17.50
C PRO A 59 9.78 -23.91 16.50
N HIS A 60 10.42 -23.76 15.33
CA HIS A 60 10.56 -24.84 14.36
C HIS A 60 11.42 -26.00 14.89
N ASP A 61 12.45 -25.69 15.70
CA ASP A 61 13.31 -26.70 16.31
C ASP A 61 12.63 -27.46 17.45
N THR A 62 11.58 -26.88 18.05
CA THR A 62 10.89 -27.42 19.22
C THR A 62 9.50 -27.97 18.95
N ALA A 63 8.89 -27.65 17.82
CA ALA A 63 7.49 -27.99 17.51
C ALA A 63 7.17 -29.50 17.56
N LYS A 64 8.17 -30.35 17.25
CA LYS A 64 8.02 -31.81 17.23
C LYS A 64 8.62 -32.49 18.47
N LEU A 65 9.19 -31.74 19.40
CA LEU A 65 9.83 -32.26 20.60
C LEU A 65 8.84 -32.22 21.78
N THR A 66 8.97 -33.21 22.67
CA THR A 66 8.19 -33.32 23.91
C THR A 66 9.08 -33.72 25.09
N GLY A 67 8.63 -33.45 26.33
CA GLY A 67 9.32 -33.83 27.57
C GLY A 67 10.76 -33.32 27.63
N GLU A 68 11.63 -34.10 28.23
CA GLU A 68 13.04 -33.74 28.49
C GLU A 68 13.81 -33.28 27.24
N LYS A 69 13.54 -33.88 26.07
CA LYS A 69 14.18 -33.45 24.81
C LYS A 69 13.81 -32.03 24.42
N ARG A 70 12.56 -31.66 24.62
CA ARG A 70 12.09 -30.28 24.38
C ARG A 70 12.75 -29.33 25.38
N ASP A 71 12.74 -29.68 26.66
CA ASP A 71 13.28 -28.85 27.72
C ASP A 71 14.81 -28.64 27.57
N ALA A 72 15.53 -29.68 27.21
CA ALA A 72 16.97 -29.59 26.91
C ALA A 72 17.23 -28.66 25.70
N LYS A 73 16.43 -28.76 24.63
CA LYS A 73 16.54 -27.88 23.44
C LYS A 73 16.25 -26.44 23.79
N LEU A 74 15.22 -26.16 24.58
CA LEU A 74 14.91 -24.83 25.08
C LEU A 74 16.04 -24.24 25.92
N ALA A 75 16.61 -25.02 26.83
CA ALA A 75 17.75 -24.60 27.65
C ALA A 75 19.00 -24.29 26.79
N GLN A 76 19.27 -25.13 25.80
CA GLN A 76 20.34 -24.90 24.82
C GLN A 76 20.16 -23.56 24.11
N MET A 77 18.99 -23.29 23.51
CA MET A 77 18.74 -22.07 22.77
C MET A 77 18.84 -20.82 23.65
N ARG A 78 18.43 -20.90 24.92
CA ARG A 78 18.59 -19.79 25.87
C ARG A 78 20.08 -19.50 26.15
N THR A 79 20.90 -20.54 26.26
CA THR A 79 22.34 -20.38 26.46
C THR A 79 23.04 -19.82 25.23
N GLU A 80 22.62 -20.23 24.02
CA GLU A 80 23.20 -19.77 22.76
C GLU A 80 22.77 -18.35 22.38
N PHE A 81 21.69 -17.83 22.96
CA PHE A 81 21.09 -16.56 22.57
C PHE A 81 22.08 -15.41 22.54
N ALA A 82 22.82 -15.19 23.62
CA ALA A 82 23.81 -14.11 23.73
C ALA A 82 25.06 -14.31 22.84
N GLN A 83 25.23 -15.47 22.22
CA GLN A 83 26.29 -15.70 21.24
C GLN A 83 25.92 -15.22 19.84
N HIS A 84 24.62 -15.11 19.55
CA HIS A 84 24.06 -14.73 18.24
C HIS A 84 23.42 -13.36 18.23
N TRP A 85 22.99 -12.86 19.38
CA TRP A 85 22.36 -11.55 19.50
C TRP A 85 23.22 -10.64 20.37
N ARG A 86 23.39 -9.40 19.94
CA ARG A 86 24.17 -8.39 20.63
C ARG A 86 23.50 -7.02 20.51
N VAL A 87 23.90 -6.11 21.38
CA VAL A 87 23.46 -4.71 21.32
C VAL A 87 24.63 -3.84 20.88
N GLU A 88 24.43 -3.08 19.81
CA GLU A 88 25.40 -2.14 19.26
C GLU A 88 24.75 -0.77 19.09
N GLN A 89 25.22 0.24 19.79
CA GLN A 89 24.76 1.63 19.67
C GLN A 89 23.22 1.79 19.80
N GLY A 90 22.60 1.05 20.70
CA GLY A 90 21.14 1.06 20.87
C GLY A 90 20.36 0.20 19.87
N GLU A 91 21.05 -0.54 18.99
CA GLU A 91 20.46 -1.45 18.01
C GLU A 91 20.60 -2.90 18.52
N LEU A 92 19.54 -3.70 18.41
CA LEU A 92 19.56 -5.14 18.61
C LEU A 92 19.96 -5.80 17.28
N VAL A 93 21.07 -6.53 17.26
CA VAL A 93 21.74 -7.00 16.04
C VAL A 93 21.85 -8.51 16.02
N ASN A 94 21.50 -9.11 14.88
CA ASN A 94 21.69 -10.52 14.59
C ASN A 94 22.38 -10.72 13.24
N PRO A 95 23.41 -11.59 13.14
CA PRO A 95 24.12 -11.85 11.89
C PRO A 95 23.37 -12.77 10.92
N GLY A 96 22.14 -13.17 11.23
CA GLY A 96 21.31 -14.07 10.42
C GLY A 96 21.33 -15.53 10.89
N THR A 97 21.86 -15.82 12.08
CA THR A 97 22.02 -17.17 12.62
C THR A 97 21.59 -17.27 14.08
N GLY A 98 21.41 -18.50 14.57
CA GLY A 98 21.07 -18.81 15.96
C GLY A 98 19.55 -18.77 16.23
N PRO A 99 19.15 -18.88 17.51
CA PRO A 99 17.76 -18.86 17.92
C PRO A 99 17.14 -17.48 17.70
N TYR A 100 15.81 -17.42 17.53
CA TYR A 100 15.06 -16.16 17.38
C TYR A 100 15.07 -15.39 18.71
N ALA A 101 15.16 -14.07 18.65
CA ALA A 101 14.93 -13.25 19.83
C ALA A 101 13.44 -13.26 20.18
N THR A 102 13.13 -13.81 21.34
CA THR A 102 11.75 -14.02 21.82
C THR A 102 11.53 -13.21 23.08
N THR A 103 10.42 -12.47 23.17
CA THR A 103 10.08 -11.72 24.40
C THR A 103 9.74 -12.68 25.54
N ASP A 104 10.18 -12.34 26.76
CA ASP A 104 9.77 -13.08 27.97
C ASP A 104 8.29 -12.88 28.29
N GLU A 105 7.74 -11.76 27.88
CA GLU A 105 6.34 -11.39 28.03
C GLU A 105 5.47 -11.91 26.88
N ALA A 106 4.22 -12.28 27.20
CA ALA A 106 3.20 -12.67 26.23
C ALA A 106 2.12 -11.58 26.10
N PHE A 107 1.72 -11.28 24.87
CA PHE A 107 0.81 -10.20 24.49
C PHE A 107 -0.53 -10.73 24.02
N GLY A 108 -1.60 -10.01 24.38
CA GLY A 108 -2.98 -10.21 23.88
C GLY A 108 -3.23 -9.37 22.62
N ASP A 109 -4.23 -8.48 22.69
CA ASP A 109 -4.45 -7.47 21.65
C ASP A 109 -3.50 -6.30 21.85
N TYR A 110 -2.79 -5.92 20.78
CA TYR A 110 -1.70 -4.94 20.89
C TYR A 110 -1.47 -4.15 19.61
N GLU A 111 -0.72 -3.08 19.79
CA GLU A 111 -0.08 -2.32 18.74
C GLU A 111 1.44 -2.31 18.97
N LEU A 112 2.20 -2.78 17.98
CA LEU A 112 3.66 -2.86 17.99
C LEU A 112 4.22 -1.84 16.99
N LEU A 113 5.17 -1.03 17.44
CA LEU A 113 6.03 -0.21 16.59
C LEU A 113 7.43 -0.80 16.65
N ILE A 114 8.06 -0.96 15.49
CA ILE A 114 9.40 -1.52 15.39
C ILE A 114 10.08 -1.00 14.14
N GLU A 115 11.39 -0.75 14.24
CA GLU A 115 12.21 -0.42 13.07
C GLU A 115 13.20 -1.53 12.79
N TYR A 116 13.38 -1.84 11.50
CA TYR A 116 14.40 -2.79 11.05
C TYR A 116 15.24 -2.23 9.90
N LYS A 117 16.46 -2.75 9.81
CA LYS A 117 17.40 -2.45 8.72
C LYS A 117 18.07 -3.75 8.28
N THR A 118 18.08 -4.02 6.98
CA THR A 118 18.59 -5.26 6.38
C THR A 118 19.71 -5.01 5.38
N VAL A 119 20.40 -6.09 5.05
CA VAL A 119 21.37 -6.19 3.96
C VAL A 119 20.81 -7.07 2.83
N ALA A 120 21.48 -7.07 1.67
CA ALA A 120 21.13 -7.99 0.58
C ALA A 120 21.16 -9.45 1.06
N LYS A 121 20.24 -10.26 0.56
CA LYS A 121 20.00 -11.67 0.91
C LYS A 121 19.51 -11.91 2.34
N ALA A 122 19.15 -10.87 3.09
CA ALA A 122 18.50 -11.05 4.37
C ALA A 122 17.07 -11.55 4.16
N ASP A 123 16.69 -12.57 4.91
CA ASP A 123 15.33 -13.10 5.05
C ASP A 123 15.00 -13.12 6.53
N SER A 124 13.88 -12.57 6.94
CA SER A 124 13.50 -12.48 8.35
C SER A 124 11.98 -12.33 8.49
N GLY A 125 11.54 -12.13 9.71
CA GLY A 125 10.13 -11.86 10.00
C GLY A 125 9.86 -11.58 11.46
N ILE A 126 8.68 -11.03 11.72
CA ILE A 126 8.17 -10.76 13.07
C ILE A 126 7.07 -11.77 13.36
N TYR A 127 7.31 -12.67 14.30
CA TYR A 127 6.31 -13.64 14.76
C TYR A 127 5.36 -12.97 15.73
N LEU A 128 4.09 -13.21 15.54
CA LEU A 128 3.02 -12.62 16.33
C LEU A 128 2.40 -13.69 17.22
N ARG A 129 2.42 -13.49 18.54
CA ARG A 129 1.97 -14.47 19.54
C ARG A 129 2.58 -15.87 19.31
N GLY A 130 3.87 -15.92 18.95
CA GLY A 130 4.58 -17.16 18.67
C GLY A 130 4.23 -17.84 17.34
N ASN A 131 3.39 -17.25 16.49
CA ASN A 131 3.07 -17.76 15.17
C ASN A 131 3.82 -17.00 14.07
N PRO A 132 4.29 -17.68 13.00
CA PRO A 132 4.90 -17.05 11.83
C PRO A 132 3.84 -16.35 10.97
N GLN A 133 4.12 -15.31 10.26
CA GLN A 133 4.98 -14.18 10.54
C GLN A 133 4.56 -13.01 9.65
N VAL A 134 4.83 -11.78 10.09
CA VAL A 134 4.94 -10.63 9.20
C VAL A 134 6.30 -10.75 8.53
N GLN A 135 6.30 -11.05 7.25
CA GLN A 135 7.50 -11.41 6.48
C GLN A 135 8.37 -10.22 6.13
N ILE A 136 9.69 -10.38 6.16
CA ILE A 136 10.68 -9.41 5.67
C ILE A 136 11.51 -10.10 4.58
N TRP A 137 11.50 -9.51 3.38
CA TRP A 137 12.15 -10.05 2.19
C TRP A 137 13.37 -9.25 1.73
N ASP A 138 14.28 -9.92 1.04
CA ASP A 138 15.09 -9.28 0.01
C ASP A 138 14.26 -9.23 -1.28
N LEU A 139 13.84 -8.03 -1.70
CA LEU A 139 13.00 -7.82 -2.88
C LEU A 139 13.67 -8.26 -4.19
N ASN A 140 15.01 -8.30 -4.20
CA ASN A 140 15.80 -8.71 -5.36
C ASN A 140 16.07 -10.21 -5.39
N GLN A 141 15.48 -10.99 -4.48
CA GLN A 141 15.62 -12.43 -4.47
C GLN A 141 15.05 -13.01 -5.77
N VAL A 142 15.87 -13.81 -6.45
CA VAL A 142 15.46 -14.45 -7.71
C VAL A 142 14.30 -15.40 -7.43
N PHE A 143 13.28 -15.34 -8.29
CA PHE A 143 12.15 -16.26 -8.25
C PHE A 143 12.64 -17.73 -8.38
N ASP A 144 12.22 -18.56 -7.42
CA ASP A 144 12.51 -19.99 -7.42
C ASP A 144 11.25 -20.74 -7.92
N PRO A 145 11.26 -21.34 -9.13
CA PRO A 145 10.11 -22.06 -9.65
C PRO A 145 9.72 -23.29 -8.82
N LYS A 146 10.62 -23.77 -7.94
CA LYS A 146 10.32 -24.86 -6.98
C LYS A 146 9.55 -24.37 -5.76
N LYS A 147 9.46 -23.05 -5.58
CA LYS A 147 8.77 -22.38 -4.46
C LYS A 147 7.90 -21.24 -5.01
N PRO A 148 6.91 -21.54 -5.86
CA PRO A 148 6.13 -20.53 -6.58
C PRO A 148 5.34 -19.59 -5.64
N ASP A 149 5.10 -20.04 -4.41
CA ASP A 149 4.42 -19.24 -3.38
C ASP A 149 5.31 -18.19 -2.72
N ARG A 150 6.63 -18.23 -2.93
CA ARG A 150 7.55 -17.19 -2.49
C ARG A 150 7.58 -16.07 -3.53
N ARG A 151 6.99 -14.94 -3.18
CA ARG A 151 6.87 -13.77 -4.06
C ARG A 151 7.54 -12.53 -3.47
N PRO A 152 8.86 -12.52 -3.22
CA PRO A 152 9.57 -11.44 -2.54
C PRO A 152 9.45 -10.10 -3.26
N HIS A 153 9.32 -10.10 -4.60
CA HIS A 153 9.12 -8.91 -5.41
C HIS A 153 7.83 -8.11 -5.09
N LEU A 154 6.88 -8.74 -4.38
CA LEU A 154 5.67 -8.04 -3.93
C LEU A 154 5.90 -7.20 -2.67
N GLY A 155 7.03 -7.35 -1.99
CA GLY A 155 7.37 -6.57 -0.81
C GLY A 155 7.27 -7.33 0.51
N SER A 156 7.76 -6.67 1.56
CA SER A 156 7.66 -7.13 2.94
C SER A 156 6.33 -6.74 3.58
N GLY A 157 6.01 -7.35 4.72
CA GLY A 157 4.84 -6.99 5.55
C GLY A 157 3.67 -7.96 5.44
N GLY A 158 3.65 -8.87 4.45
CA GLY A 158 2.58 -9.88 4.30
C GLY A 158 2.62 -10.98 5.38
N LEU A 159 1.47 -11.63 5.61
CA LEU A 159 1.31 -12.77 6.52
C LEU A 159 1.67 -14.08 5.78
N PHE A 160 2.94 -14.22 5.41
CA PHE A 160 3.43 -15.21 4.44
C PHE A 160 3.01 -16.66 4.73
N ASN A 161 2.86 -17.04 6.00
CA ASN A 161 2.53 -18.41 6.39
C ASN A 161 1.03 -18.73 6.38
N ASN A 162 0.18 -17.77 6.05
CA ASN A 162 -1.23 -18.03 5.76
C ASN A 162 -1.39 -18.89 4.49
N THR A 163 -2.55 -19.47 4.33
CA THR A 163 -2.91 -20.25 3.14
C THR A 163 -2.67 -19.42 1.86
N PRO A 164 -2.02 -19.98 0.82
CA PRO A 164 -1.88 -19.30 -0.47
C PRO A 164 -3.22 -18.82 -1.03
N GLN A 165 -3.21 -17.70 -1.75
CA GLN A 165 -4.40 -17.08 -2.34
C GLN A 165 -5.44 -16.60 -1.29
N THR A 166 -4.97 -16.20 -0.11
CA THR A 166 -5.79 -15.47 0.87
C THR A 166 -5.32 -14.03 0.99
N LEU A 167 -6.26 -13.12 1.28
CA LEU A 167 -5.94 -11.72 1.49
C LEU A 167 -4.99 -11.55 2.68
N GLY A 168 -4.03 -10.65 2.55
CA GLY A 168 -3.01 -10.35 3.55
C GLY A 168 -1.84 -11.31 3.59
N ARG A 169 -1.88 -12.47 2.90
CA ARG A 169 -0.72 -13.35 2.77
C ARG A 169 0.44 -12.64 2.06
N ASP A 170 0.15 -11.97 0.98
CA ASP A 170 1.06 -11.04 0.32
C ASP A 170 0.66 -9.61 0.64
N PRO A 171 1.60 -8.67 0.68
CA PRO A 171 1.27 -7.27 0.92
C PRO A 171 0.46 -6.68 -0.24
N ILE A 172 -0.38 -5.69 0.08
CA ILE A 172 -1.17 -4.94 -0.92
C ILE A 172 -0.25 -4.26 -1.94
N MET A 173 0.93 -3.82 -1.48
CA MET A 173 1.94 -3.13 -2.30
C MET A 173 3.33 -3.28 -1.70
N ALA A 174 4.38 -3.18 -2.52
CA ALA A 174 5.74 -3.04 -2.01
C ALA A 174 5.92 -1.64 -1.38
N ALA A 175 6.46 -1.61 -0.18
CA ALA A 175 6.67 -0.38 0.57
C ALA A 175 8.05 -0.31 1.24
N ASP A 176 8.94 -1.23 0.90
CA ASP A 176 10.28 -1.35 1.47
C ASP A 176 11.18 -0.20 1.04
N LYS A 177 12.10 0.19 1.92
CA LYS A 177 13.22 1.07 1.60
C LYS A 177 14.43 0.26 1.13
N PRO A 178 15.37 0.89 0.40
CA PRO A 178 16.63 0.26 0.02
C PRO A 178 17.42 -0.30 1.21
N PHE A 179 18.22 -1.34 0.96
CA PHE A 179 19.11 -1.91 1.97
C PHE A 179 19.95 -0.85 2.69
N GLY A 180 20.20 -1.07 3.95
CA GLY A 180 20.93 -0.12 4.81
C GLY A 180 20.10 1.07 5.31
N GLN A 181 18.86 1.22 4.87
CA GLN A 181 17.93 2.21 5.39
C GLN A 181 16.98 1.60 6.41
N TRP A 182 16.56 2.40 7.39
CA TRP A 182 15.59 2.00 8.40
C TRP A 182 14.17 1.97 7.84
N ASN A 183 13.55 0.78 7.89
CA ASN A 183 12.14 0.59 7.65
C ASN A 183 11.37 0.73 8.97
N THR A 184 10.25 1.44 8.96
CA THR A 184 9.34 1.56 10.10
C THR A 184 8.15 0.65 9.92
N VAL A 185 7.84 -0.17 10.91
CA VAL A 185 6.69 -1.09 10.89
C VAL A 185 5.77 -0.78 12.05
N ARG A 186 4.49 -0.67 11.77
CA ARG A 186 3.40 -0.63 12.74
C ARG A 186 2.52 -1.85 12.52
N ILE A 187 2.37 -2.67 13.55
CA ILE A 187 1.51 -3.87 13.52
C ILE A 187 0.43 -3.68 14.58
N ARG A 188 -0.84 -3.78 14.17
CA ARG A 188 -1.96 -3.92 15.11
C ARG A 188 -2.47 -5.35 15.00
N GLN A 189 -2.59 -6.04 16.13
CA GLN A 189 -3.23 -7.36 16.20
C GLN A 189 -4.36 -7.35 17.21
N ILE A 190 -5.55 -7.67 16.75
CA ILE A 190 -6.78 -7.74 17.55
C ILE A 190 -7.46 -9.07 17.25
N GLY A 191 -7.56 -9.93 18.26
CA GLY A 191 -7.91 -11.32 18.01
C GLY A 191 -6.95 -11.95 17.02
N ALA A 192 -7.49 -12.57 15.96
CA ALA A 192 -6.69 -13.10 14.86
C ALA A 192 -6.41 -12.07 13.75
N ARG A 193 -7.02 -10.88 13.78
CA ARG A 193 -6.90 -9.90 12.70
C ARG A 193 -5.63 -9.06 12.85
N VAL A 194 -4.95 -8.83 11.72
CA VAL A 194 -3.67 -8.12 11.66
C VAL A 194 -3.74 -6.99 10.63
N TRP A 195 -3.32 -5.81 11.05
CA TRP A 195 -3.04 -4.66 10.18
C TRP A 195 -1.55 -4.38 10.21
N VAL A 196 -0.93 -4.26 9.05
CA VAL A 196 0.50 -3.92 8.94
C VAL A 196 0.66 -2.66 8.11
N THR A 197 1.34 -1.68 8.68
CA THR A 197 1.79 -0.48 7.97
C THR A 197 3.31 -0.51 7.89
N LEU A 198 3.85 -0.48 6.67
CA LEU A 198 5.28 -0.41 6.39
C LEU A 198 5.62 0.95 5.76
N ASN A 199 6.53 1.70 6.35
CA ASN A 199 6.96 3.01 5.85
C ASN A 199 5.78 3.94 5.48
N THR A 200 4.80 4.05 6.38
CA THR A 200 3.54 4.81 6.22
C THR A 200 2.53 4.26 5.21
N ARG A 201 2.79 3.13 4.57
CA ARG A 201 1.88 2.46 3.64
C ARG A 201 1.19 1.28 4.32
N LEU A 202 -0.13 1.22 4.24
CA LEU A 202 -0.89 0.05 4.70
C LEU A 202 -0.64 -1.10 3.73
N VAL A 203 -0.03 -2.18 4.21
CA VAL A 203 0.33 -3.35 3.40
C VAL A 203 -0.48 -4.60 3.75
N VAL A 204 -1.08 -4.67 4.94
CA VAL A 204 -2.09 -5.67 5.31
C VAL A 204 -3.24 -4.95 6.01
N GLU A 205 -4.47 -5.21 5.60
CA GLU A 205 -5.67 -4.54 6.09
C GLU A 205 -6.61 -5.53 6.80
N GLY A 206 -6.41 -5.70 8.11
CA GLY A 206 -7.30 -6.48 8.96
C GLY A 206 -7.48 -7.93 8.54
N ALA A 207 -6.48 -8.52 7.89
CA ALA A 207 -6.52 -9.90 7.45
C ALA A 207 -6.43 -10.86 8.64
N PRO A 208 -7.19 -11.97 8.65
CA PRO A 208 -7.05 -13.01 9.65
C PRO A 208 -5.69 -13.70 9.53
N MET A 209 -4.98 -13.84 10.64
CA MET A 209 -3.77 -14.66 10.75
C MET A 209 -4.14 -16.08 11.16
N GLU A 210 -3.64 -17.06 10.44
CA GLU A 210 -3.90 -18.47 10.68
C GLU A 210 -3.01 -19.02 11.79
N ASN A 211 -3.55 -20.00 12.55
CA ASN A 211 -2.74 -20.76 13.49
C ASN A 211 -1.85 -21.76 12.73
N TYR A 212 -0.59 -21.39 12.54
CA TYR A 212 0.38 -22.18 11.77
C TYR A 212 0.71 -23.53 12.43
N TRP A 213 0.83 -23.53 13.76
CA TRP A 213 1.25 -24.72 14.51
C TRP A 213 0.12 -25.75 14.65
N GLU A 214 -1.11 -25.25 14.74
CA GLU A 214 -2.31 -26.10 14.94
C GLU A 214 -3.39 -25.68 13.92
N LYS A 215 -3.15 -26.07 12.66
CA LYS A 215 -4.07 -25.71 11.56
C LYS A 215 -5.51 -26.08 11.89
N GLY A 216 -6.43 -25.17 11.61
CA GLY A 216 -7.86 -25.33 11.87
C GLY A 216 -8.29 -25.02 13.31
N LYS A 217 -7.35 -24.79 14.23
CA LYS A 217 -7.67 -24.28 15.57
C LYS A 217 -7.68 -22.74 15.59
N PRO A 218 -8.39 -22.14 16.56
CA PRO A 218 -8.34 -20.69 16.76
C PRO A 218 -6.90 -20.18 16.93
N PHE A 219 -6.68 -18.96 16.49
CA PHE A 219 -5.40 -18.28 16.70
C PHE A 219 -5.16 -18.05 18.20
N PRO A 220 -3.94 -18.22 18.74
CA PRO A 220 -3.65 -18.04 20.16
C PRO A 220 -4.09 -16.68 20.69
N ALA A 221 -4.78 -16.68 21.83
CA ALA A 221 -5.24 -15.44 22.46
C ALA A 221 -4.08 -14.57 22.99
N ARG A 222 -2.99 -15.21 23.41
CA ARG A 222 -1.76 -14.53 23.90
C ARG A 222 -0.53 -15.32 23.46
N GLY A 223 0.59 -14.60 23.32
CA GLY A 223 1.89 -15.22 23.01
C GLY A 223 2.98 -14.16 22.84
N PRO A 224 4.26 -14.59 22.75
CA PRO A 224 5.39 -13.69 22.63
C PRO A 224 5.53 -13.11 21.21
N PHE A 225 6.27 -12.00 21.10
CA PHE A 225 6.91 -11.61 19.85
C PHE A 225 8.20 -12.41 19.65
N MET A 226 8.50 -12.70 18.37
CA MET A 226 9.79 -13.33 18.03
C MET A 226 10.34 -12.65 16.78
N LEU A 227 11.64 -12.32 16.83
CA LEU A 227 12.38 -11.76 15.70
C LEU A 227 13.16 -12.89 15.05
N GLN A 228 12.81 -13.22 13.81
CA GLN A 228 13.36 -14.38 13.11
C GLN A 228 14.79 -14.17 12.66
N THR A 229 15.59 -15.22 12.74
CA THR A 229 16.93 -15.34 12.14
C THR A 229 16.85 -16.29 10.94
N HIS A 230 17.11 -15.81 9.73
CA HIS A 230 17.03 -16.65 8.53
C HIS A 230 17.94 -16.14 7.39
N GLY A 231 19.21 -15.89 7.71
CA GLY A 231 20.24 -15.45 6.77
C GLY A 231 20.31 -13.92 6.60
N GLY A 232 21.55 -13.44 6.46
CA GLY A 232 21.86 -12.01 6.38
C GLY A 232 21.74 -11.26 7.71
N GLU A 233 22.55 -10.21 7.87
CA GLU A 233 22.46 -9.36 9.07
C GLU A 233 21.14 -8.58 9.07
N ILE A 234 20.49 -8.55 10.21
CA ILE A 234 19.33 -7.71 10.47
C ILE A 234 19.54 -6.96 11.78
N ARG A 235 19.13 -5.69 11.78
CA ARG A 235 19.19 -4.78 12.91
C ARG A 235 17.81 -4.27 13.26
N TRP A 236 17.55 -4.14 14.56
CA TRP A 236 16.28 -3.72 15.09
C TRP A 236 16.45 -2.59 16.10
N ARG A 237 15.51 -1.66 16.17
CA ARG A 237 15.46 -0.62 17.19
C ARG A 237 14.04 -0.08 17.36
N ALA A 238 13.84 0.83 18.30
CA ALA A 238 12.55 1.48 18.53
C ALA A 238 11.40 0.47 18.66
N ILE A 239 11.63 -0.60 19.46
CA ILE A 239 10.64 -1.67 19.69
C ILE A 239 9.72 -1.24 20.82
N TYR A 240 8.50 -0.82 20.48
CA TYR A 240 7.52 -0.28 21.42
C TYR A 240 6.20 -1.01 21.28
N VAL A 241 5.51 -1.21 22.40
CA VAL A 241 4.20 -1.88 22.42
C VAL A 241 3.20 -1.04 23.22
N ARG A 242 1.96 -1.11 22.80
CA ARG A 242 0.77 -0.62 23.50
C ARG A 242 -0.26 -1.73 23.54
N ASP A 243 -0.80 -2.04 24.71
CA ASP A 243 -1.96 -2.91 24.80
C ASP A 243 -3.19 -2.19 24.22
N ILE A 244 -4.00 -2.90 23.45
CA ILE A 244 -5.25 -2.36 22.90
C ILE A 244 -6.38 -2.61 23.90
N PRO A 245 -7.08 -1.57 24.37
CA PRO A 245 -8.22 -1.72 25.27
C PRO A 245 -9.37 -2.52 24.62
N ALA A 246 -10.13 -3.24 25.42
CA ALA A 246 -11.21 -4.11 24.94
C ALA A 246 -12.30 -3.37 24.14
N ASP A 247 -12.60 -2.12 24.50
CA ASP A 247 -13.56 -1.29 23.78
C ASP A 247 -13.02 -0.83 22.41
N GLU A 248 -11.73 -0.53 22.30
CA GLU A 248 -11.06 -0.26 21.02
C GLU A 248 -11.06 -1.53 20.15
N ALA A 249 -10.71 -2.68 20.72
CA ALA A 249 -10.71 -3.96 20.03
C ALA A 249 -12.12 -4.32 19.50
N GLN A 250 -13.14 -4.14 20.31
CA GLN A 250 -14.53 -4.43 19.93
C GLN A 250 -15.01 -3.55 18.77
N ARG A 251 -14.66 -2.25 18.77
CA ARG A 251 -15.01 -1.34 17.66
C ARG A 251 -14.37 -1.78 16.35
N GLU A 252 -13.09 -2.17 16.37
CA GLU A 252 -12.38 -2.62 15.17
C GLU A 252 -12.92 -3.96 14.65
N LEU A 253 -13.27 -4.88 15.54
CA LEU A 253 -13.79 -6.19 15.18
C LEU A 253 -15.26 -6.14 14.72
N ALA A 254 -15.99 -5.06 14.99
CA ALA A 254 -17.37 -4.88 14.52
C ALA A 254 -17.50 -4.90 12.98
N THR A 255 -16.44 -4.46 12.27
CA THR A 255 -16.38 -4.58 10.81
C THR A 255 -15.78 -5.94 10.45
N PRO A 256 -16.47 -6.81 9.70
CA PRO A 256 -15.93 -8.11 9.28
C PRO A 256 -14.66 -7.94 8.42
N PRO A 257 -13.79 -8.95 8.36
CA PRO A 257 -12.69 -8.98 7.40
C PRO A 257 -13.24 -9.04 5.97
N LEU A 258 -12.45 -8.53 5.02
CA LEU A 258 -12.80 -8.66 3.61
C LEU A 258 -12.88 -10.14 3.20
N PRO A 259 -13.89 -10.53 2.40
CA PRO A 259 -13.92 -11.88 1.85
C PRO A 259 -12.77 -12.09 0.87
N ASN A 260 -12.26 -13.31 0.80
CA ASN A 260 -11.29 -13.66 -0.23
C ASN A 260 -11.92 -13.56 -1.63
N PRO A 261 -11.16 -13.16 -2.66
CA PRO A 261 -11.64 -13.20 -4.04
C PRO A 261 -12.08 -14.60 -4.46
N THR A 262 -13.12 -14.67 -5.27
CA THR A 262 -13.54 -15.93 -5.94
C THR A 262 -12.46 -16.39 -6.91
N HIS A 263 -11.83 -15.44 -7.60
CA HIS A 263 -10.66 -15.68 -8.45
C HIS A 263 -9.54 -14.72 -8.04
N PHE A 264 -8.42 -15.28 -7.63
CA PHE A 264 -7.27 -14.56 -7.09
C PHE A 264 -6.16 -14.49 -8.14
N ASP A 265 -5.57 -13.30 -8.36
CA ASP A 265 -4.45 -13.05 -9.27
C ASP A 265 -4.67 -13.58 -10.71
N VAL A 266 -5.85 -13.34 -11.29
CA VAL A 266 -6.12 -13.74 -12.67
C VAL A 266 -5.38 -12.82 -13.64
N ALA A 267 -4.49 -13.37 -14.45
CA ALA A 267 -3.78 -12.62 -15.47
C ALA A 267 -4.69 -12.23 -16.65
N TYR A 268 -4.71 -10.93 -17.00
CA TYR A 268 -5.41 -10.42 -18.19
C TYR A 268 -4.46 -10.02 -19.33
N GLY A 269 -3.16 -10.17 -19.11
CA GLY A 269 -2.10 -9.88 -20.05
C GLY A 269 -0.78 -10.53 -19.62
N PRO A 270 0.30 -10.35 -20.41
CA PRO A 270 1.57 -11.03 -20.18
C PRO A 270 2.44 -10.39 -19.08
N HIS A 271 2.18 -9.12 -18.69
CA HIS A 271 2.99 -8.44 -17.69
C HIS A 271 2.61 -8.87 -16.26
N PRO A 272 3.58 -9.05 -15.34
CA PRO A 272 3.31 -9.50 -13.97
C PRO A 272 2.32 -8.64 -13.17
N LYS A 273 2.15 -7.36 -13.52
CA LYS A 273 1.16 -6.48 -12.92
C LYS A 273 -0.21 -6.50 -13.60
N GLN A 274 -0.38 -7.22 -14.68
CA GLN A 274 -1.68 -7.32 -15.36
C GLN A 274 -2.52 -8.41 -14.70
N LEU A 275 -2.99 -8.16 -13.48
CA LEU A 275 -3.69 -9.10 -12.61
C LEU A 275 -5.03 -8.54 -12.13
N ILE A 276 -6.00 -9.43 -11.94
CA ILE A 276 -7.34 -9.11 -11.40
C ILE A 276 -7.61 -9.94 -10.16
N HIS A 277 -8.19 -9.30 -9.14
CA HIS A 277 -8.97 -9.98 -8.12
C HIS A 277 -10.45 -9.85 -8.47
N PHE A 278 -11.16 -10.97 -8.49
CA PHE A 278 -12.59 -11.00 -8.79
C PHE A 278 -13.39 -11.60 -7.64
N TRP A 279 -14.39 -10.88 -7.19
CA TRP A 279 -15.39 -11.33 -6.23
C TRP A 279 -16.73 -11.48 -6.92
N LYS A 280 -17.22 -12.72 -6.97
CA LYS A 280 -18.53 -13.04 -7.53
C LYS A 280 -19.60 -12.79 -6.48
N ALA A 281 -20.62 -11.98 -6.82
CA ALA A 281 -21.82 -11.88 -6.01
C ALA A 281 -22.68 -13.15 -6.17
N GLU A 282 -23.39 -13.53 -5.10
CA GLU A 282 -24.32 -14.64 -5.14
C GLU A 282 -25.56 -14.28 -5.97
N SER A 283 -25.80 -15.02 -7.07
CA SER A 283 -26.96 -14.84 -7.95
C SER A 283 -27.15 -16.00 -8.89
N ALA A 284 -28.42 -16.39 -9.12
CA ALA A 284 -28.81 -17.35 -10.13
C ALA A 284 -28.77 -16.78 -11.57
N THR A 285 -28.80 -15.44 -11.71
CA THR A 285 -28.74 -14.74 -12.99
C THR A 285 -27.45 -13.95 -13.13
N PRO A 286 -27.03 -13.59 -14.37
CA PRO A 286 -25.85 -12.79 -14.57
C PRO A 286 -25.90 -11.46 -13.78
N THR A 287 -24.84 -11.20 -13.02
CA THR A 287 -24.72 -10.03 -12.13
C THR A 287 -24.15 -8.82 -12.85
N PRO A 288 -24.56 -7.59 -12.48
CA PRO A 288 -23.79 -6.40 -12.85
C PRO A 288 -22.40 -6.43 -12.21
N LEU A 289 -21.49 -5.62 -12.75
CA LEU A 289 -20.10 -5.56 -12.32
C LEU A 289 -19.65 -4.14 -11.96
N LEU A 290 -18.95 -4.02 -10.86
CA LEU A 290 -18.09 -2.89 -10.54
C LEU A 290 -16.65 -3.23 -10.96
N LEU A 291 -16.10 -2.48 -11.92
CA LEU A 291 -14.68 -2.44 -12.23
C LEU A 291 -14.00 -1.41 -11.32
N PHE A 292 -13.18 -1.86 -10.39
CA PHE A 292 -12.47 -0.96 -9.47
C PHE A 292 -11.01 -0.78 -9.91
N ILE A 293 -10.57 0.48 -10.00
CA ILE A 293 -9.24 0.89 -10.42
C ILE A 293 -8.62 1.72 -9.30
N HIS A 294 -7.54 1.22 -8.70
CA HIS A 294 -6.91 1.89 -7.56
C HIS A 294 -6.18 3.18 -7.96
N GLY A 295 -6.02 4.09 -7.00
CA GLY A 295 -5.23 5.32 -7.13
C GLY A 295 -3.74 5.08 -6.91
N GLY A 296 -3.01 6.17 -6.62
CA GLY A 296 -1.57 6.15 -6.35
C GLY A 296 -0.73 6.83 -7.42
N GLY A 297 -1.32 7.74 -8.21
CA GLY A 297 -0.61 8.53 -9.22
C GLY A 297 -0.01 7.71 -10.36
N TRP A 298 -0.52 6.50 -10.60
CA TRP A 298 0.09 5.50 -11.49
C TRP A 298 1.54 5.16 -11.13
N GLN A 299 1.94 5.37 -9.88
CA GLN A 299 3.30 5.14 -9.37
C GLN A 299 3.31 4.20 -8.15
N GLY A 300 2.16 3.81 -7.66
CA GLY A 300 1.99 2.96 -6.49
C GLY A 300 0.52 2.63 -6.25
N GLY A 301 0.25 1.93 -5.17
CA GLY A 301 -1.08 1.42 -4.85
C GLY A 301 -1.18 -0.09 -5.08
N GLY A 302 -2.39 -0.60 -5.02
CA GLY A 302 -2.69 -2.01 -5.26
C GLY A 302 -4.18 -2.27 -5.21
N ARG A 303 -4.59 -3.45 -5.63
CA ARG A 303 -5.98 -3.84 -5.86
C ARG A 303 -6.96 -3.64 -4.69
N LEU A 304 -6.48 -3.63 -3.46
CA LEU A 304 -7.33 -3.39 -2.29
C LEU A 304 -7.38 -1.93 -1.86
N SER A 305 -6.49 -1.08 -2.40
CA SER A 305 -6.37 0.32 -1.97
C SER A 305 -7.64 1.12 -2.29
N GLY A 306 -8.43 1.42 -1.27
CA GLY A 306 -9.68 2.18 -1.38
C GLY A 306 -10.93 1.36 -1.71
N LEU A 307 -10.81 0.02 -1.85
CA LEU A 307 -11.93 -0.86 -2.16
C LEU A 307 -12.63 -1.41 -0.91
N SER A 308 -11.91 -1.57 0.19
CA SER A 308 -12.34 -2.29 1.40
C SER A 308 -13.68 -1.81 1.97
N ALA A 309 -13.91 -0.51 1.98
CA ALA A 309 -15.16 0.07 2.50
C ALA A 309 -16.39 -0.23 1.62
N MET A 310 -16.19 -0.44 0.33
CA MET A 310 -17.26 -0.58 -0.66
C MET A 310 -17.60 -2.04 -0.97
N LEU A 311 -16.61 -2.92 -0.99
CA LEU A 311 -16.72 -4.29 -1.46
C LEU A 311 -17.85 -5.10 -0.78
N PRO A 312 -17.98 -5.13 0.57
CA PRO A 312 -19.02 -5.94 1.20
C PRO A 312 -20.44 -5.53 0.80
N GLU A 313 -20.69 -4.21 0.69
CA GLU A 313 -22.02 -3.72 0.31
C GLU A 313 -22.33 -3.99 -1.16
N MET A 314 -21.34 -3.89 -2.07
CA MET A 314 -21.53 -4.25 -3.48
C MET A 314 -21.95 -5.71 -3.62
N LEU A 315 -21.24 -6.64 -2.97
CA LEU A 315 -21.55 -8.06 -3.00
C LEU A 315 -22.96 -8.35 -2.43
N LYS A 316 -23.30 -7.72 -1.30
CA LYS A 316 -24.62 -7.82 -0.68
C LYS A 316 -25.75 -7.36 -1.59
N ARG A 317 -25.49 -6.39 -2.47
CA ARG A 317 -26.45 -5.89 -3.47
C ARG A 317 -26.48 -6.71 -4.76
N GLY A 318 -25.80 -7.86 -4.80
CA GLY A 318 -25.73 -8.69 -5.99
C GLY A 318 -24.85 -8.13 -7.11
N ILE A 319 -23.92 -7.22 -6.78
CA ILE A 319 -22.97 -6.62 -7.70
C ILE A 319 -21.64 -7.33 -7.54
N SER A 320 -21.16 -8.02 -8.57
CA SER A 320 -19.82 -8.57 -8.60
C SER A 320 -18.78 -7.46 -8.71
N VAL A 321 -17.56 -7.71 -8.21
CA VAL A 321 -16.48 -6.72 -8.19
C VAL A 321 -15.23 -7.30 -8.82
N ALA A 322 -14.63 -6.58 -9.75
CA ALA A 322 -13.30 -6.85 -10.28
C ALA A 322 -12.37 -5.68 -9.94
N SER A 323 -11.29 -5.95 -9.22
CA SER A 323 -10.26 -4.95 -8.94
C SER A 323 -8.99 -5.29 -9.68
N VAL A 324 -8.46 -4.29 -10.39
CA VAL A 324 -7.35 -4.47 -11.32
C VAL A 324 -6.05 -3.88 -10.78
N GLU A 325 -4.95 -4.61 -11.02
CA GLU A 325 -3.60 -4.10 -10.97
C GLU A 325 -3.18 -3.74 -12.39
N TYR A 326 -2.31 -2.76 -12.55
CA TYR A 326 -1.86 -2.26 -13.84
C TYR A 326 -0.38 -1.86 -13.77
N ARG A 327 0.31 -1.77 -14.92
CA ARG A 327 1.68 -1.26 -15.00
C ARG A 327 1.71 0.18 -14.52
N PHE A 328 2.66 0.50 -13.66
CA PHE A 328 2.91 1.88 -13.26
C PHE A 328 3.71 2.63 -14.34
N ILE A 329 3.87 3.92 -14.16
CA ILE A 329 4.66 4.78 -15.05
C ILE A 329 6.09 4.24 -15.23
N ALA A 330 6.69 3.70 -14.15
CA ALA A 330 8.06 3.16 -14.20
C ALA A 330 8.16 1.93 -15.11
N GLU A 331 7.24 0.97 -14.98
CA GLU A 331 7.21 -0.22 -15.84
C GLU A 331 6.84 0.16 -17.28
N ALA A 332 5.87 1.04 -17.48
CA ALA A 332 5.51 1.51 -18.82
C ALA A 332 6.69 2.19 -19.51
N THR A 333 7.47 2.98 -18.77
CA THR A 333 8.71 3.61 -19.29
C THR A 333 9.76 2.56 -19.63
N ALA A 334 9.97 1.57 -18.77
CA ALA A 334 10.91 0.47 -19.02
C ALA A 334 10.51 -0.37 -20.25
N ASP A 335 9.21 -0.51 -20.49
CA ASP A 335 8.63 -1.18 -21.68
C ASP A 335 8.64 -0.28 -22.94
N ASN A 336 9.26 0.91 -22.89
CA ASN A 336 9.28 1.90 -23.98
C ASN A 336 7.89 2.39 -24.41
N VAL A 337 6.91 2.41 -23.52
CA VAL A 337 5.57 2.96 -23.78
C VAL A 337 5.63 4.50 -23.71
N SER A 338 5.20 5.16 -24.77
CA SER A 338 5.22 6.64 -24.87
C SER A 338 3.85 7.19 -25.31
N PRO A 339 3.25 8.15 -24.58
CA PRO A 339 3.66 8.59 -23.23
C PRO A 339 3.43 7.47 -22.21
N PRO A 340 4.15 7.46 -21.07
CA PRO A 340 4.07 6.34 -20.14
C PRO A 340 2.68 6.15 -19.51
N VAL A 341 1.84 7.18 -19.38
CA VAL A 341 0.45 7.06 -18.91
C VAL A 341 -0.41 6.17 -19.80
N LYS A 342 -0.05 5.99 -21.07
CA LYS A 342 -0.68 5.01 -21.97
C LYS A 342 -0.67 3.60 -21.35
N GLY A 343 0.40 3.22 -20.65
CA GLY A 343 0.53 1.90 -20.01
C GLY A 343 -0.64 1.59 -19.07
N PRO A 344 -0.79 2.29 -17.94
CA PRO A 344 -1.88 2.02 -16.99
C PRO A 344 -3.29 2.22 -17.58
N LEU A 345 -3.50 3.20 -18.45
CA LEU A 345 -4.82 3.45 -19.06
C LEU A 345 -5.23 2.30 -19.99
N HIS A 346 -4.33 1.88 -20.88
CA HIS A 346 -4.61 0.76 -21.78
C HIS A 346 -4.63 -0.60 -21.05
N ASP A 347 -3.90 -0.76 -19.95
CA ASP A 347 -4.02 -1.95 -19.09
C ASP A 347 -5.42 -2.04 -18.47
N ALA A 348 -5.99 -0.92 -18.00
CA ALA A 348 -7.36 -0.88 -17.49
C ALA A 348 -8.39 -1.21 -18.60
N ALA A 349 -8.21 -0.68 -19.81
CA ALA A 349 -9.05 -1.01 -20.96
C ALA A 349 -8.95 -2.52 -21.31
N ARG A 350 -7.75 -3.06 -21.35
CA ARG A 350 -7.51 -4.49 -21.58
C ARG A 350 -8.13 -5.37 -20.51
N ALA A 351 -8.04 -4.95 -19.23
CA ALA A 351 -8.70 -5.66 -18.14
C ALA A 351 -10.23 -5.69 -18.31
N LEU A 352 -10.84 -4.58 -18.71
CA LEU A 352 -12.28 -4.52 -19.02
C LEU A 352 -12.67 -5.46 -20.16
N GLN A 353 -11.91 -5.48 -21.24
CA GLN A 353 -12.12 -6.42 -22.36
C GLN A 353 -11.98 -7.87 -21.91
N PHE A 354 -10.95 -8.19 -21.12
CA PHE A 354 -10.76 -9.52 -20.55
C PHE A 354 -11.94 -9.93 -19.67
N ILE A 355 -12.41 -9.07 -18.77
CA ILE A 355 -13.57 -9.34 -17.92
C ILE A 355 -14.81 -9.64 -18.75
N ARG A 356 -15.06 -8.88 -19.81
CA ARG A 356 -16.18 -9.14 -20.75
C ARG A 356 -16.05 -10.47 -21.45
N SER A 357 -14.84 -10.88 -21.84
CA SER A 357 -14.59 -12.20 -22.43
C SER A 357 -14.87 -13.35 -21.45
N GLN A 358 -14.76 -13.10 -20.14
CA GLN A 358 -15.08 -14.06 -19.08
C GLN A 358 -16.54 -14.02 -18.62
N ALA A 359 -17.40 -13.18 -19.20
CA ALA A 359 -18.74 -12.90 -18.67
C ALA A 359 -19.59 -14.16 -18.46
N ALA A 360 -19.54 -15.11 -19.38
CA ALA A 360 -20.27 -16.37 -19.25
C ALA A 360 -19.73 -17.24 -18.10
N ALA A 361 -18.42 -17.38 -17.98
CA ALA A 361 -17.76 -18.19 -16.95
C ALA A 361 -17.92 -17.57 -15.54
N TRP A 362 -17.93 -16.24 -15.46
CA TRP A 362 -18.03 -15.51 -14.20
C TRP A 362 -19.46 -15.12 -13.83
N ASN A 363 -20.45 -15.50 -14.64
CA ASN A 363 -21.86 -15.15 -14.47
C ASN A 363 -22.09 -13.63 -14.42
N LEU A 364 -21.54 -12.89 -15.38
CA LEU A 364 -21.65 -11.44 -15.48
C LEU A 364 -22.58 -11.01 -16.60
N ASP A 365 -23.30 -9.93 -16.35
CA ASP A 365 -23.99 -9.15 -17.38
C ASP A 365 -23.02 -8.13 -17.98
N LYS A 366 -22.42 -8.47 -19.13
CA LYS A 366 -21.42 -7.61 -19.76
C LYS A 366 -21.94 -6.27 -20.27
N THR A 367 -23.26 -6.05 -20.24
CA THR A 367 -23.87 -4.76 -20.58
C THR A 367 -24.01 -3.84 -19.36
N ARG A 368 -23.80 -4.37 -18.16
CA ARG A 368 -23.98 -3.65 -16.89
C ARG A 368 -22.67 -3.58 -16.11
N ILE A 369 -21.69 -2.88 -16.69
CA ILE A 369 -20.39 -2.65 -16.07
C ILE A 369 -20.20 -1.16 -15.82
N ALA A 370 -19.94 -0.77 -14.57
CA ALA A 370 -19.55 0.59 -14.20
C ALA A 370 -18.12 0.57 -13.64
N ALA A 371 -17.39 1.68 -13.86
CA ALA A 371 -16.04 1.83 -13.32
C ALA A 371 -16.04 2.77 -12.10
N SER A 372 -15.10 2.51 -11.17
CA SER A 372 -14.85 3.39 -10.03
C SER A 372 -13.38 3.38 -9.64
N GLY A 373 -12.97 4.43 -8.91
CA GLY A 373 -11.64 4.55 -8.33
C GLY A 373 -11.43 5.91 -7.68
N GLY A 374 -10.26 6.07 -7.06
CA GLY A 374 -9.84 7.33 -6.47
C GLY A 374 -8.60 7.90 -7.15
N SER A 375 -8.44 9.24 -7.20
CA SER A 375 -7.22 9.91 -7.71
C SER A 375 -6.87 9.44 -9.14
N ALA A 376 -5.68 8.88 -9.38
CA ALA A 376 -5.29 8.32 -10.68
C ALA A 376 -6.26 7.23 -11.20
N GLY A 377 -6.81 6.39 -10.30
CA GLY A 377 -7.85 5.41 -10.65
C GLY A 377 -9.16 6.07 -11.07
N ALA A 378 -9.48 7.22 -10.46
CA ALA A 378 -10.61 8.04 -10.88
C ALA A 378 -10.40 8.65 -12.27
N CYS A 379 -9.21 9.19 -12.53
CA CYS A 379 -8.83 9.69 -13.86
C CYS A 379 -8.92 8.56 -14.91
N THR A 380 -8.41 7.37 -14.61
CA THR A 380 -8.49 6.19 -15.49
C THR A 380 -9.93 5.75 -15.74
N SER A 381 -10.78 5.74 -14.71
CA SER A 381 -12.20 5.40 -14.85
C SER A 381 -12.96 6.40 -15.73
N LEU A 382 -12.67 7.69 -15.59
CA LEU A 382 -13.25 8.74 -16.46
C LEU A 382 -12.69 8.65 -17.88
N TRP A 383 -11.40 8.36 -18.04
CA TRP A 383 -10.83 8.13 -19.37
C TRP A 383 -11.52 6.96 -20.07
N LEU A 384 -11.73 5.83 -19.41
CA LEU A 384 -12.49 4.70 -19.95
C LEU A 384 -13.95 5.07 -20.29
N ALA A 385 -14.58 5.94 -19.49
CA ALA A 385 -15.95 6.36 -19.71
C ALA A 385 -16.10 7.23 -20.99
N PHE A 386 -15.13 8.11 -21.24
CA PHE A 386 -15.19 9.11 -22.32
C PHE A 386 -14.38 8.74 -23.57
N HIS A 387 -13.49 7.74 -23.46
CA HIS A 387 -12.72 7.30 -24.62
C HIS A 387 -13.58 6.52 -25.61
N PRO A 388 -13.43 6.72 -26.93
CA PRO A 388 -14.06 5.88 -27.94
C PRO A 388 -13.83 4.39 -27.66
N ASP A 389 -14.76 3.55 -28.11
CA ASP A 389 -14.66 2.12 -27.92
C ASP A 389 -13.35 1.58 -28.55
N LEU A 390 -12.56 0.87 -27.76
CA LEU A 390 -11.30 0.25 -28.20
C LEU A 390 -11.49 -1.19 -28.73
N ALA A 391 -12.73 -1.62 -28.93
CA ALA A 391 -12.99 -2.91 -29.58
C ALA A 391 -12.43 -2.93 -31.00
N ASP A 392 -11.67 -3.95 -31.32
CA ASP A 392 -11.20 -4.26 -32.67
C ASP A 392 -11.87 -5.57 -33.16
N PRO A 393 -13.01 -5.49 -33.85
CA PRO A 393 -13.72 -6.68 -34.33
C PRO A 393 -12.91 -7.56 -35.28
N ALA A 394 -11.88 -6.99 -35.95
CA ALA A 394 -11.02 -7.71 -36.90
C ALA A 394 -9.80 -8.35 -36.21
N SER A 395 -9.56 -8.09 -34.91
CA SER A 395 -8.43 -8.62 -34.19
C SER A 395 -8.42 -10.15 -34.14
N ALA A 396 -7.26 -10.77 -34.31
CA ALA A 396 -7.06 -12.20 -34.07
C ALA A 396 -7.22 -12.55 -32.58
N ASP A 397 -6.97 -11.59 -31.67
CA ASP A 397 -7.16 -11.74 -30.23
C ASP A 397 -8.64 -11.57 -29.86
N PRO A 398 -9.32 -12.63 -29.38
CA PRO A 398 -10.74 -12.56 -29.03
C PRO A 398 -11.04 -11.57 -27.90
N ILE A 399 -10.07 -11.28 -27.03
CA ILE A 399 -10.24 -10.31 -25.95
C ILE A 399 -10.29 -8.88 -26.52
N ALA A 400 -9.46 -8.55 -27.49
CA ALA A 400 -9.45 -7.23 -28.14
C ALA A 400 -10.74 -6.93 -28.93
N ARG A 401 -11.58 -7.94 -29.23
CA ARG A 401 -12.90 -7.74 -29.86
C ARG A 401 -13.97 -7.26 -28.90
N GLU A 402 -13.77 -7.40 -27.60
CA GLU A 402 -14.74 -6.96 -26.59
C GLU A 402 -14.70 -5.43 -26.41
N SER A 403 -15.87 -4.85 -26.19
CA SER A 403 -16.05 -3.41 -26.02
C SER A 403 -15.41 -2.88 -24.73
N THR A 404 -14.94 -1.64 -24.75
CA THR A 404 -14.51 -0.88 -23.55
C THR A 404 -15.57 0.10 -23.05
N ARG A 405 -16.75 0.21 -23.66
CA ARG A 405 -17.82 1.11 -23.24
C ARG A 405 -18.38 0.72 -21.87
N LEU A 406 -18.63 1.70 -21.03
CA LEU A 406 -19.16 1.53 -19.67
C LEU A 406 -20.63 1.95 -19.60
N LEU A 407 -21.36 1.40 -18.61
CA LEU A 407 -22.71 1.87 -18.27
C LEU A 407 -22.65 3.22 -17.54
N ALA A 408 -21.65 3.43 -16.69
CA ALA A 408 -21.42 4.64 -15.90
C ALA A 408 -20.01 4.65 -15.31
N ALA A 409 -19.57 5.81 -14.83
CA ALA A 409 -18.41 5.89 -13.93
C ALA A 409 -18.75 6.73 -12.69
N ALA A 410 -18.25 6.29 -11.51
CA ALA A 410 -18.42 7.03 -10.27
C ALA A 410 -17.12 7.08 -9.51
N VAL A 411 -16.58 8.26 -9.25
CA VAL A 411 -15.18 8.45 -8.86
C VAL A 411 -15.00 9.44 -7.72
N THR A 412 -13.86 9.31 -7.00
CA THR A 412 -13.51 10.16 -5.87
C THR A 412 -12.20 10.90 -6.13
N GLY A 413 -12.18 12.23 -5.93
CA GLY A 413 -10.98 13.07 -6.01
C GLY A 413 -10.28 13.00 -7.36
N ALA A 414 -11.03 12.98 -8.47
CA ALA A 414 -10.49 12.82 -9.81
C ALA A 414 -9.73 14.05 -10.29
N GLN A 415 -8.58 13.83 -10.95
CA GLN A 415 -8.00 14.79 -11.88
C GLN A 415 -8.73 14.60 -13.22
N THR A 416 -9.58 15.55 -13.57
CA THR A 416 -10.42 15.43 -14.77
C THR A 416 -9.74 15.92 -16.04
N THR A 417 -8.63 16.62 -15.91
CA THR A 417 -7.77 17.03 -17.03
C THR A 417 -6.31 16.64 -16.78
N LEU A 418 -5.58 16.41 -17.86
CA LEU A 418 -4.12 16.29 -17.89
C LEU A 418 -3.49 17.44 -18.72
N ASP A 419 -4.20 18.54 -18.89
CA ASP A 419 -3.67 19.77 -19.47
C ASP A 419 -3.12 20.69 -18.36
N PRO A 420 -1.79 20.95 -18.33
CA PRO A 420 -1.17 21.75 -17.27
C PRO A 420 -1.66 23.21 -17.26
N GLN A 421 -2.09 23.75 -18.40
CA GLN A 421 -2.64 25.11 -18.46
C GLN A 421 -4.01 25.18 -17.79
N GLN A 422 -4.89 24.23 -18.06
CA GLN A 422 -6.18 24.14 -17.39
C GLN A 422 -6.01 23.90 -15.89
N MET A 423 -5.09 23.00 -15.50
CA MET A 423 -4.78 22.75 -14.09
C MET A 423 -4.35 24.03 -13.37
N LYS A 424 -3.44 24.81 -13.97
CA LYS A 424 -2.95 26.06 -13.39
C LYS A 424 -4.02 27.17 -13.36
N GLU A 425 -4.84 27.23 -14.38
CA GLU A 425 -5.97 28.18 -14.45
C GLU A 425 -7.02 27.90 -13.38
N TRP A 426 -7.38 26.61 -13.20
CA TRP A 426 -8.40 26.23 -12.23
C TRP A 426 -7.89 26.23 -10.80
N THR A 427 -6.59 25.93 -10.61
CA THR A 427 -5.93 25.84 -9.31
C THR A 427 -4.48 26.29 -9.43
N PRO A 428 -4.16 27.58 -9.14
CA PRO A 428 -2.87 28.19 -9.46
C PRO A 428 -1.63 27.52 -8.88
N ASN A 429 -1.77 26.81 -7.76
CA ASN A 429 -0.69 26.05 -7.12
C ASN A 429 -0.67 24.56 -7.50
N SER A 430 -1.21 24.18 -8.64
CA SER A 430 -1.13 22.81 -9.16
C SER A 430 0.31 22.36 -9.38
N THR A 431 0.60 21.10 -9.02
CA THR A 431 1.94 20.49 -9.12
C THR A 431 1.92 19.09 -9.74
N TYR A 432 0.73 18.57 -10.04
CA TYR A 432 0.50 17.20 -10.51
C TYR A 432 0.54 17.09 -12.03
N GLY A 433 0.77 15.90 -12.56
CA GLY A 433 0.52 15.51 -13.96
C GLY A 433 1.76 15.30 -14.81
N GLY A 434 2.87 16.01 -14.56
CA GLY A 434 4.07 15.92 -15.41
C GLY A 434 4.67 14.51 -15.51
N HIS A 435 4.57 13.70 -14.46
CA HIS A 435 5.04 12.31 -14.46
C HIS A 435 4.27 11.42 -15.45
N ALA A 436 3.00 11.72 -15.71
CA ALA A 436 2.17 10.99 -16.68
C ALA A 436 2.76 11.00 -18.09
N PHE A 437 3.48 12.06 -18.42
CA PHE A 437 4.11 12.28 -19.73
C PHE A 437 5.64 12.25 -19.68
N ALA A 438 6.25 11.71 -18.63
CA ALA A 438 7.70 11.69 -18.38
C ALA A 438 8.35 13.09 -18.31
N LEU A 439 7.60 14.12 -17.97
CA LEU A 439 8.06 15.51 -17.93
C LEU A 439 8.46 15.99 -16.52
N GLY A 440 8.30 15.13 -15.50
CA GLY A 440 8.75 15.38 -14.14
C GLY A 440 8.00 16.53 -13.46
N LYS A 441 8.68 17.66 -13.20
CA LYS A 441 8.10 18.80 -12.48
C LYS A 441 7.04 19.53 -13.30
N PHE A 442 6.07 20.14 -12.60
CA PHE A 442 4.94 20.83 -13.20
C PHE A 442 5.34 22.00 -14.14
N ASP A 443 6.37 22.75 -13.79
CA ASP A 443 6.84 23.85 -14.64
C ASP A 443 7.33 23.36 -16.01
N ASN A 444 8.04 22.24 -16.05
CA ASN A 444 8.46 21.61 -17.31
C ASN A 444 7.26 21.07 -18.09
N PHE A 445 6.27 20.47 -17.38
CA PHE A 445 5.04 19.98 -17.95
C PHE A 445 4.27 21.13 -18.64
N LEU A 446 4.16 22.28 -17.97
CA LEU A 446 3.52 23.48 -18.51
C LEU A 446 4.31 24.06 -19.72
N ALA A 447 5.63 24.15 -19.61
CA ALA A 447 6.47 24.68 -20.69
C ALA A 447 6.41 23.82 -21.97
N GLN A 448 6.22 22.52 -21.82
CA GLN A 448 6.16 21.56 -22.93
C GLN A 448 4.74 21.34 -23.47
N ARG A 449 3.74 22.06 -22.95
CA ARG A 449 2.32 21.85 -23.30
C ARG A 449 2.07 21.79 -24.81
N ALA A 450 2.63 22.71 -25.59
CA ALA A 450 2.43 22.76 -27.03
C ALA A 450 2.89 21.47 -27.74
N THR A 451 4.00 20.89 -27.29
CA THR A 451 4.56 19.65 -27.84
C THR A 451 3.67 18.43 -27.52
N ILE A 452 3.05 18.41 -26.36
CA ILE A 452 2.24 17.26 -25.87
C ILE A 452 0.74 17.43 -26.10
N LEU A 453 0.28 18.44 -26.82
CA LEU A 453 -1.16 18.60 -27.14
C LEU A 453 -1.81 17.34 -27.69
N PRO A 454 -1.20 16.54 -28.59
CA PRO A 454 -1.79 15.27 -29.03
C PRO A 454 -1.99 14.26 -27.88
N TRP A 455 -1.08 14.21 -26.91
CA TRP A 455 -1.21 13.34 -25.73
C TRP A 455 -2.29 13.86 -24.78
N ILE A 456 -2.40 15.19 -24.61
CA ILE A 456 -3.47 15.77 -23.81
C ILE A 456 -4.84 15.43 -24.43
N ALA A 457 -4.98 15.54 -25.73
CA ALA A 457 -6.22 15.19 -26.45
C ALA A 457 -6.60 13.71 -26.28
N GLU A 458 -5.61 12.82 -26.23
CA GLU A 458 -5.84 11.37 -26.16
C GLU A 458 -6.05 10.87 -24.72
N TYR A 459 -5.33 11.45 -23.72
CA TYR A 459 -5.28 10.88 -22.38
C TYR A 459 -5.97 11.73 -21.30
N SER A 460 -6.41 12.93 -21.62
CA SER A 460 -7.13 13.80 -20.69
C SER A 460 -8.64 13.52 -20.74
N PRO A 461 -9.29 13.04 -19.65
CA PRO A 461 -10.72 12.77 -19.67
C PRO A 461 -11.56 13.97 -20.14
N TYR A 462 -11.20 15.18 -19.70
CA TYR A 462 -11.89 16.41 -20.09
C TYR A 462 -11.91 16.63 -21.62
N ALA A 463 -10.82 16.28 -22.30
CA ALA A 463 -10.70 16.48 -23.75
C ALA A 463 -11.54 15.49 -24.57
N LEU A 464 -11.95 14.38 -23.97
CA LEU A 464 -12.61 13.26 -24.66
C LEU A 464 -14.14 13.31 -24.56
N VAL A 465 -14.73 14.20 -23.77
CA VAL A 465 -16.17 14.23 -23.53
C VAL A 465 -16.94 14.44 -24.82
N THR A 466 -17.83 13.50 -25.14
CA THR A 466 -18.73 13.53 -26.29
C THR A 466 -20.20 13.26 -25.88
N ARG A 467 -21.15 13.50 -26.76
CA ARG A 467 -22.58 13.40 -26.47
C ARG A 467 -23.04 11.96 -26.15
N ASP A 468 -22.37 10.95 -26.65
CA ASP A 468 -22.72 9.53 -26.48
C ASP A 468 -22.07 8.86 -25.26
N ASP A 469 -21.40 9.66 -24.44
CA ASP A 469 -20.73 9.16 -23.24
C ASP A 469 -21.71 8.82 -22.12
N PRO A 470 -21.34 7.81 -21.29
CA PRO A 470 -22.17 7.39 -20.18
C PRO A 470 -22.23 8.45 -19.06
N PRO A 471 -23.26 8.41 -18.22
CA PRO A 471 -23.38 9.30 -17.08
C PRO A 471 -22.25 9.06 -16.07
N VAL A 472 -21.81 10.13 -15.38
CA VAL A 472 -20.76 10.07 -14.38
C VAL A 472 -21.16 10.73 -13.06
N HIS A 473 -20.54 10.26 -11.97
CA HIS A 473 -20.66 10.82 -10.63
C HIS A 473 -19.28 11.16 -10.07
N LEU A 474 -19.11 12.37 -9.56
CA LEU A 474 -17.86 12.91 -9.04
C LEU A 474 -18.02 13.26 -7.56
N PHE A 475 -17.17 12.75 -6.72
CA PHE A 475 -17.17 13.02 -5.29
C PHE A 475 -15.86 13.68 -4.84
N TYR A 476 -15.98 14.79 -4.09
CA TYR A 476 -14.87 15.51 -3.49
C TYR A 476 -15.18 15.89 -2.04
N THR A 477 -14.14 16.02 -1.23
CA THR A 477 -14.25 16.27 0.23
C THR A 477 -14.14 17.74 0.62
N VAL A 478 -13.87 18.64 -0.35
CA VAL A 478 -13.66 20.07 -0.13
C VAL A 478 -14.50 20.87 -1.11
N ALA A 479 -15.08 21.98 -0.69
CA ALA A 479 -15.81 22.89 -1.60
C ALA A 479 -14.87 23.50 -2.66
N PRO A 480 -15.38 23.79 -3.88
CA PRO A 480 -14.57 24.38 -4.94
C PRO A 480 -14.17 25.82 -4.64
N ALA A 481 -13.00 26.21 -5.13
CA ALA A 481 -12.47 27.58 -5.09
C ALA A 481 -11.67 27.85 -6.38
N LEU A 482 -12.40 27.99 -7.49
CA LEU A 482 -11.79 28.20 -8.82
C LEU A 482 -10.88 29.43 -8.84
N GLY A 483 -9.70 29.29 -9.44
CA GLY A 483 -8.70 30.35 -9.55
C GLY A 483 -8.00 30.70 -8.24
N GLN A 484 -8.21 29.91 -7.18
CA GLN A 484 -7.54 30.09 -5.88
C GLN A 484 -6.61 28.91 -5.57
N PRO A 485 -5.52 29.15 -4.82
CA PRO A 485 -4.68 28.08 -4.31
C PRO A 485 -5.48 27.13 -3.40
N ALA A 486 -5.31 25.83 -3.58
CA ALA A 486 -5.93 24.79 -2.76
C ALA A 486 -4.92 24.18 -1.79
N LYS A 487 -5.39 23.71 -0.60
CA LYS A 487 -4.56 22.95 0.34
C LYS A 487 -4.07 21.63 -0.26
N ASP A 488 -4.95 20.96 -0.99
CA ASP A 488 -4.63 19.79 -1.82
C ASP A 488 -4.99 20.12 -3.28
N PRO A 489 -4.05 20.67 -4.06
CA PRO A 489 -4.30 21.06 -5.44
C PRO A 489 -4.52 19.86 -6.37
N THR A 490 -4.18 18.65 -5.93
CA THR A 490 -4.34 17.43 -6.73
C THR A 490 -5.77 16.88 -6.69
N HIS A 491 -6.48 17.02 -5.54
CA HIS A 491 -7.81 16.46 -5.34
C HIS A 491 -8.89 17.51 -5.08
N THR A 492 -8.71 18.71 -5.61
CA THR A 492 -9.66 19.82 -5.47
C THR A 492 -10.90 19.60 -6.33
N SER A 493 -12.07 19.99 -5.81
CA SER A 493 -13.36 19.96 -6.53
C SER A 493 -13.43 20.95 -7.71
N ASN A 494 -12.43 21.82 -7.89
CA ASN A 494 -12.29 22.64 -9.09
C ASN A 494 -12.30 21.78 -10.38
N PHE A 495 -11.65 20.62 -10.34
CA PHE A 495 -11.68 19.63 -11.43
C PHE A 495 -13.10 19.13 -11.71
N GLY A 496 -13.86 18.84 -10.64
CA GLY A 496 -15.24 18.37 -10.74
C GLY A 496 -16.17 19.42 -11.33
N VAL A 497 -16.07 20.67 -10.88
CA VAL A 497 -16.90 21.78 -11.41
C VAL A 497 -16.66 21.96 -12.90
N LYS A 498 -15.40 22.01 -13.32
CA LYS A 498 -15.06 22.19 -14.74
C LYS A 498 -15.51 21.03 -15.61
N LEU A 499 -15.35 19.79 -15.13
CA LEU A 499 -15.87 18.64 -15.88
C LEU A 499 -17.40 18.66 -15.95
N GLN A 500 -18.12 19.00 -14.85
CA GLN A 500 -19.58 19.07 -14.85
C GLN A 500 -20.09 20.13 -15.83
N GLU A 501 -19.46 21.32 -15.88
CA GLU A 501 -19.77 22.36 -16.85
C GLU A 501 -19.61 21.84 -18.29
N HIS A 502 -18.51 21.15 -18.56
CA HIS A 502 -18.18 20.60 -19.87
C HIS A 502 -19.11 19.45 -20.28
N CYS A 503 -19.40 18.52 -19.38
CA CYS A 503 -20.40 17.46 -19.58
C CYS A 503 -21.78 18.04 -19.92
N ARG A 504 -22.22 19.05 -19.17
CA ARG A 504 -23.51 19.74 -19.44
C ARG A 504 -23.54 20.35 -20.84
N ALA A 505 -22.47 21.02 -21.27
CA ALA A 505 -22.36 21.61 -22.59
C ALA A 505 -22.42 20.55 -23.71
N ASN A 506 -22.02 19.32 -23.45
CA ASN A 506 -22.07 18.21 -24.39
C ASN A 506 -23.29 17.29 -24.20
N GLY A 507 -24.20 17.59 -23.28
CA GLY A 507 -25.40 16.79 -23.04
C GLY A 507 -25.18 15.51 -22.24
N VAL A 508 -24.02 15.36 -21.54
CA VAL A 508 -23.68 14.23 -20.68
C VAL A 508 -24.17 14.51 -19.26
N ALA A 509 -24.81 13.52 -18.64
CA ALA A 509 -25.24 13.63 -17.25
C ALA A 509 -24.02 13.49 -16.30
N CYS A 510 -23.81 14.50 -15.46
CA CYS A 510 -22.70 14.54 -14.50
C CYS A 510 -23.21 15.01 -13.14
N GLU A 511 -23.25 14.10 -12.16
CA GLU A 511 -23.53 14.44 -10.77
C GLU A 511 -22.22 14.85 -10.08
N LEU A 512 -22.24 15.94 -9.33
CA LEU A 512 -21.08 16.44 -8.60
C LEU A 512 -21.43 16.65 -7.13
N VAL A 513 -20.63 16.03 -6.26
CA VAL A 513 -20.78 16.07 -4.80
C VAL A 513 -19.53 16.67 -4.15
N TYR A 514 -19.75 17.71 -3.35
CA TYR A 514 -18.78 18.33 -2.45
C TYR A 514 -19.54 18.98 -1.28
N PRO A 515 -18.87 19.35 -0.17
CA PRO A 515 -19.56 20.03 0.95
C PRO A 515 -20.28 21.31 0.50
N GLY A 516 -21.62 21.30 0.63
CA GLY A 516 -22.48 22.40 0.18
C GLY A 516 -22.93 22.34 -1.28
N ALA A 517 -22.68 21.23 -1.99
CA ALA A 517 -23.14 21.08 -3.38
C ALA A 517 -24.69 21.10 -3.47
N PRO A 518 -25.29 21.86 -4.41
CA PRO A 518 -26.74 21.85 -4.59
C PRO A 518 -27.22 20.62 -5.36
N GLY A 519 -28.47 20.19 -5.08
CA GLY A 519 -29.18 19.19 -5.89
C GLY A 519 -28.57 17.78 -5.90
N VAL A 520 -27.82 17.42 -4.85
CA VAL A 520 -27.20 16.09 -4.71
C VAL A 520 -28.30 15.03 -4.64
N LYS A 521 -28.29 14.07 -5.58
CA LYS A 521 -29.20 12.92 -5.60
C LYS A 521 -28.59 11.71 -4.87
N HIS A 522 -27.33 11.44 -5.14
CA HIS A 522 -26.57 10.34 -4.51
C HIS A 522 -25.44 10.95 -3.69
N ALA A 523 -25.49 10.76 -2.36
CA ALA A 523 -24.55 11.41 -1.44
C ALA A 523 -23.13 10.85 -1.55
N THR A 524 -23.00 9.59 -1.99
CA THR A 524 -21.71 8.91 -2.11
C THR A 524 -21.56 8.23 -3.48
N THR A 525 -20.32 7.99 -3.86
CA THR A 525 -19.96 7.16 -5.03
C THR A 525 -20.63 5.79 -4.98
N GLN A 526 -20.69 5.19 -3.78
CA GLN A 526 -21.30 3.89 -3.54
C GLN A 526 -22.82 3.92 -3.81
N ASP A 527 -23.55 4.92 -3.30
CA ASP A 527 -25.01 5.06 -3.51
C ASP A 527 -25.34 5.16 -5.00
N TYR A 528 -24.55 5.96 -5.73
CA TYR A 528 -24.72 6.11 -7.17
C TYR A 528 -24.49 4.79 -7.92
N LEU A 529 -23.38 4.07 -7.62
CA LEU A 529 -23.06 2.79 -8.25
C LEU A 529 -24.15 1.75 -8.00
N ILE A 530 -24.65 1.65 -6.76
CA ILE A 530 -25.74 0.73 -6.42
C ILE A 530 -26.99 1.09 -7.26
N ALA A 531 -27.39 2.36 -7.26
CA ALA A 531 -28.56 2.80 -8.01
C ALA A 531 -28.47 2.46 -9.51
N VAL A 532 -27.34 2.74 -10.15
CA VAL A 532 -27.15 2.49 -11.59
C VAL A 532 -27.03 1.00 -11.91
N LEU A 533 -26.25 0.25 -11.13
CA LEU A 533 -25.97 -1.17 -11.38
C LEU A 533 -27.16 -2.07 -11.01
N THR A 534 -28.06 -1.65 -10.12
CA THR A 534 -29.26 -2.43 -9.77
C THR A 534 -30.54 -1.95 -10.49
N ALA A 535 -30.49 -0.89 -11.27
CA ALA A 535 -31.64 -0.41 -12.05
C ALA A 535 -32.17 -1.52 -12.97
N PRO A 536 -33.51 -1.64 -13.18
CA PRO A 536 -34.07 -2.54 -14.16
C PRO A 536 -33.47 -2.32 -15.56
N LYS A 537 -33.33 -3.38 -16.34
CA LYS A 537 -32.95 -3.25 -17.77
C LYS A 537 -34.02 -2.45 -18.49
N ARG A 538 -33.62 -1.37 -19.14
CA ARG A 538 -34.49 -0.59 -20.00
C ARG A 538 -34.75 -1.31 -21.30
#